data_7a93a83068e1eed05f028c78b05c9260
#
_entry.id   7a93a83068e1eed05f028c78b05c9260
#
_cell.length_a   1.000
_cell.length_b   1.000
_cell.length_c   1.000
_cell.angle_alpha   90.00
_cell.angle_beta   90.00
_cell.angle_gamma   90.00
#
_symmetry.space_group_name_H-M   'P 1'
#
loop_
_entity.id
_entity.type
_entity.pdbx_description
1 polymer ?
#
loop_
_entity_poly.entity_id
_entity_poly.type
_entity_poly.pdbx_seq_one_letter_code
_entity_poly.pdbx_strand_id
1 'polypeptide(L)'
;MNQDNKVFHIGIAMAGAVSAGAYTAGVVDYLLETLQRWQEAKDKNRALGPEHPDYDHSIPMHDVVIDAMGGSSAGGMTAAITGLSLFEGIDLEEWDPNQKKLYDAWVNLNDQQAEQPTLLQLLDTTDIKAAEELPSLLNSSPIDQIADRARLLRKIGSLPAYISKDLEIILTITSLRGIPIAVNFFDTMKKELALGNSEEDVYSPLPAHKMYLHKGIAHFQFDLDQQGTPAHMVPFHPEQDWAVDLLLECAKATGAFPIGLRARKLKGINLDYIKHMTYRMFGLDPENVQNNAGIEIQSESDPFDLMAVDGGTVNNEPFGEIIRTLEDKHGAGNNNHAVIMIDPFPNFEMSEAPQQEVRHPSNVIEVLPNLLGAIRAQAMVKEKEIVRGLSSDYTRKMVFPKKDGDPFPIACGALDGFGGFFSKDFREHDYHLGRRNCQRFLRKHMSIKLDKAKSHYLFRDWKQDGSDARHNRFYVKYSDQEGDGAYPIIPDLGIESMSRDLFYEPYMKEPEKPVISAAEIFALDQPIQKRLRKILTYLFKTDQETVDHYNPETRAAISQLLDQHFKQSTFLSNQMTRFVLYLWSRFGTKAVAKRLSQKVIGEILLDFKKRGLLKD
;
A
#
# COMPACT_ATOMS: atom_id res chain seq x y z
N MET A 1 -23.14 38.35 -5.94
CA MET A 1 -23.63 36.98 -6.18
C MET A 1 -22.52 36.04 -5.76
N ASN A 2 -22.71 35.31 -4.67
CA ASN A 2 -21.76 34.28 -4.28
C ASN A 2 -21.66 33.29 -5.44
N GLN A 3 -20.51 33.22 -6.08
CA GLN A 3 -20.14 32.04 -6.87
C GLN A 3 -20.09 30.90 -5.85
N ASP A 4 -21.13 30.03 -5.84
CA ASP A 4 -21.08 28.77 -5.11
C ASP A 4 -19.77 28.10 -5.53
N ASN A 5 -18.84 27.96 -4.61
CA ASN A 5 -17.53 27.36 -4.88
C ASN A 5 -17.80 25.91 -5.29
N LYS A 6 -17.72 25.63 -6.60
CA LYS A 6 -17.95 24.29 -7.16
C LYS A 6 -16.72 23.45 -6.86
N VAL A 7 -16.71 22.76 -5.72
CA VAL A 7 -15.61 21.91 -5.28
C VAL A 7 -16.01 20.44 -5.39
N PHE A 8 -15.14 19.63 -5.97
CA PHE A 8 -15.24 18.18 -5.98
C PHE A 8 -14.10 17.58 -5.12
N HIS A 9 -14.43 16.63 -4.25
CA HIS A 9 -13.49 16.07 -3.30
C HIS A 9 -13.03 14.69 -3.73
N ILE A 10 -11.75 14.40 -3.55
CA ILE A 10 -11.19 13.08 -3.88
C ILE A 10 -10.38 12.50 -2.73
N GLY A 11 -10.50 11.19 -2.59
CA GLY A 11 -9.62 10.37 -1.79
C GLY A 11 -8.80 9.45 -2.70
N ILE A 12 -7.58 9.12 -2.31
CA ILE A 12 -6.70 8.22 -3.05
C ILE A 12 -6.42 6.99 -2.19
N ALA A 13 -6.90 5.81 -2.65
CA ALA A 13 -6.62 4.52 -2.03
C ALA A 13 -5.60 3.75 -2.86
N MET A 14 -4.50 3.30 -2.26
CA MET A 14 -3.40 2.63 -2.95
C MET A 14 -3.19 1.22 -2.42
N ALA A 15 -3.32 0.22 -3.28
CA ALA A 15 -3.13 -1.18 -2.91
C ALA A 15 -1.66 -1.52 -2.66
N GLY A 16 -1.43 -2.59 -1.89
CA GLY A 16 -0.11 -3.15 -1.67
C GLY A 16 0.43 -3.86 -2.92
N ALA A 17 1.68 -3.60 -3.30
CA ALA A 17 2.21 -3.98 -4.60
C ALA A 17 3.70 -4.32 -4.63
N VAL A 18 4.37 -4.46 -3.51
CA VAL A 18 5.83 -4.71 -3.42
C VAL A 18 6.60 -3.69 -4.29
N SER A 19 7.43 -4.13 -5.24
CA SER A 19 8.17 -3.22 -6.13
C SER A 19 7.34 -2.57 -7.24
N ALA A 20 6.11 -3.07 -7.51
CA ALA A 20 5.18 -2.41 -8.41
C ALA A 20 4.59 -1.11 -7.84
N GLY A 21 5.01 -0.70 -6.63
CA GLY A 21 4.88 0.67 -6.14
C GLY A 21 5.42 1.73 -7.12
N ALA A 22 6.34 1.36 -8.01
CA ALA A 22 6.78 2.21 -9.12
C ALA A 22 5.63 2.63 -10.05
N TYR A 23 4.71 1.71 -10.38
CA TYR A 23 3.51 2.03 -11.12
C TYR A 23 2.62 3.00 -10.35
N THR A 24 2.36 2.73 -9.07
CA THR A 24 1.56 3.60 -8.19
C THR A 24 2.15 5.01 -8.13
N ALA A 25 3.47 5.11 -7.97
CA ALA A 25 4.20 6.38 -7.96
C ALA A 25 4.01 7.17 -9.27
N GLY A 26 4.07 6.49 -10.41
CA GLY A 26 3.81 7.11 -11.71
C GLY A 26 2.39 7.65 -11.86
N VAL A 27 1.39 6.91 -11.35
CA VAL A 27 -0.02 7.36 -11.35
C VAL A 27 -0.19 8.62 -10.49
N VAL A 28 0.35 8.60 -9.26
CA VAL A 28 0.23 9.72 -8.31
C VAL A 28 0.95 10.96 -8.84
N ASP A 29 2.17 10.82 -9.33
CA ASP A 29 2.94 11.93 -9.90
C ASP A 29 2.21 12.61 -11.06
N TYR A 30 1.62 11.82 -11.97
CA TYR A 30 0.87 12.39 -13.09
C TYR A 30 -0.40 13.11 -12.66
N LEU A 31 -1.11 12.54 -11.67
CA LEU A 31 -2.31 13.15 -11.11
C LEU A 31 -1.98 14.52 -10.49
N LEU A 32 -0.95 14.59 -9.65
CA LEU A 32 -0.53 15.82 -9.00
C LEU A 32 -0.03 16.86 -10.01
N GLU A 33 0.73 16.45 -11.01
CA GLU A 33 1.21 17.32 -12.10
C GLU A 33 0.04 17.90 -12.91
N THR A 34 -0.97 17.09 -13.20
CA THR A 34 -2.18 17.55 -13.91
C THR A 34 -2.97 18.57 -13.09
N LEU A 35 -3.13 18.32 -11.78
CA LEU A 35 -3.79 19.26 -10.86
C LEU A 35 -3.00 20.57 -10.74
N GLN A 36 -1.67 20.50 -10.69
CA GLN A 36 -0.81 21.70 -10.63
C GLN A 36 -0.94 22.56 -11.89
N ARG A 37 -0.84 21.97 -13.08
CA ARG A 37 -1.03 22.68 -14.35
C ARG A 37 -2.38 23.35 -14.44
N TRP A 38 -3.42 22.66 -14.04
CA TRP A 38 -4.76 23.21 -14.02
C TRP A 38 -4.91 24.32 -12.99
N GLN A 39 -4.32 24.20 -11.81
CA GLN A 39 -4.33 25.25 -10.80
C GLN A 39 -3.63 26.51 -11.30
N GLU A 40 -2.46 26.41 -11.92
CA GLU A 40 -1.74 27.56 -12.47
C GLU A 40 -2.56 28.27 -13.58
N ALA A 41 -3.24 27.52 -14.44
CA ALA A 41 -4.12 28.09 -15.46
C ALA A 41 -5.32 28.82 -14.84
N LYS A 42 -5.93 28.26 -13.77
CA LYS A 42 -7.00 28.93 -13.02
C LYS A 42 -6.52 30.20 -12.34
N ASP A 43 -5.34 30.19 -11.75
CA ASP A 43 -4.78 31.33 -11.04
C ASP A 43 -4.43 32.45 -12.01
N LYS A 44 -3.91 32.12 -13.20
CA LYS A 44 -3.73 33.08 -14.30
C LYS A 44 -5.07 33.72 -14.69
N ASN A 45 -6.11 32.93 -14.90
CA ASN A 45 -7.44 33.42 -15.24
C ASN A 45 -8.04 34.29 -14.11
N ARG A 46 -7.88 33.89 -12.84
CA ARG A 46 -8.33 34.69 -11.68
C ARG A 46 -7.64 36.04 -11.62
N ALA A 47 -6.34 36.10 -11.92
CA ALA A 47 -5.56 37.32 -11.93
C ALA A 47 -5.97 38.27 -13.07
N LEU A 48 -6.30 37.74 -14.25
CA LEU A 48 -6.70 38.51 -15.42
C LEU A 48 -8.13 39.05 -15.33
N GLY A 49 -9.05 38.22 -14.82
CA GLY A 49 -10.49 38.49 -14.84
C GLY A 49 -11.15 38.22 -16.21
N PRO A 50 -12.46 37.92 -16.23
CA PRO A 50 -13.16 37.38 -17.41
C PRO A 50 -13.24 38.34 -18.61
N GLU A 51 -13.06 39.64 -18.39
CA GLU A 51 -13.13 40.67 -19.45
C GLU A 51 -11.73 40.93 -20.10
N HIS A 52 -10.66 40.31 -19.58
CA HIS A 52 -9.33 40.51 -20.13
C HIS A 52 -9.15 39.73 -21.43
N PRO A 53 -8.49 40.30 -22.48
CA PRO A 53 -8.32 39.62 -23.78
C PRO A 53 -7.59 38.27 -23.70
N ASP A 54 -6.68 38.13 -22.75
CA ASP A 54 -5.90 36.89 -22.56
C ASP A 54 -6.55 35.91 -21.58
N TYR A 55 -7.80 36.16 -21.15
CA TYR A 55 -8.55 35.23 -20.32
C TYR A 55 -8.95 34.01 -21.16
N ASP A 56 -8.53 32.81 -20.75
CA ASP A 56 -8.86 31.58 -21.44
C ASP A 56 -10.22 31.02 -20.96
N HIS A 57 -11.28 31.32 -21.71
CA HIS A 57 -12.63 30.85 -21.44
C HIS A 57 -12.79 29.31 -21.56
N SER A 58 -11.81 28.61 -22.10
CA SER A 58 -11.83 27.15 -22.17
C SER A 58 -11.39 26.47 -20.87
N ILE A 59 -10.80 27.20 -19.93
CA ILE A 59 -10.34 26.64 -18.64
C ILE A 59 -11.54 26.44 -17.70
N PRO A 60 -11.82 25.20 -17.25
CA PRO A 60 -12.81 24.95 -16.20
C PRO A 60 -12.37 25.57 -14.88
N MET A 61 -13.26 26.34 -14.24
CA MET A 61 -12.95 27.12 -13.04
C MET A 61 -13.43 26.49 -11.74
N HIS A 62 -13.97 25.26 -11.77
CA HIS A 62 -14.26 24.51 -10.56
C HIS A 62 -12.98 24.00 -9.88
N ASP A 63 -13.09 23.63 -8.63
CA ASP A 63 -11.96 23.14 -7.85
C ASP A 63 -12.09 21.63 -7.58
N VAL A 64 -10.95 20.96 -7.47
CA VAL A 64 -10.84 19.58 -6.99
C VAL A 64 -9.89 19.59 -5.82
N VAL A 65 -10.26 18.95 -4.72
CA VAL A 65 -9.46 18.89 -3.50
C VAL A 65 -9.21 17.45 -3.08
N ILE A 66 -7.97 17.11 -2.80
CA ILE A 66 -7.57 15.83 -2.20
C ILE A 66 -7.70 15.97 -0.68
N ASP A 67 -8.66 15.25 -0.07
CA ASP A 67 -8.92 15.28 1.37
C ASP A 67 -8.28 14.14 2.13
N ALA A 68 -8.05 13.01 1.45
CA ALA A 68 -7.45 11.84 2.07
C ALA A 68 -6.62 11.05 1.08
N MET A 69 -5.55 10.44 1.57
CA MET A 69 -4.79 9.44 0.85
C MET A 69 -4.36 8.33 1.79
N GLY A 70 -4.26 7.12 1.28
CA GLY A 70 -3.82 6.03 2.13
C GLY A 70 -3.52 4.79 1.32
N GLY A 71 -2.89 3.84 1.98
CA GLY A 71 -2.49 2.62 1.31
C GLY A 71 -2.00 1.55 2.28
N SER A 72 -1.72 0.41 1.68
CA SER A 72 -1.10 -0.74 2.33
C SER A 72 0.24 -1.03 1.66
N SER A 73 1.22 -1.52 2.41
CA SER A 73 2.50 -1.93 1.84
C SER A 73 3.12 -0.83 0.97
N ALA A 74 3.44 -1.13 -0.29
CA ALA A 74 3.94 -0.15 -1.26
C ALA A 74 3.01 1.06 -1.41
N GLY A 75 1.69 0.86 -1.40
CA GLY A 75 0.72 1.95 -1.46
C GLY A 75 0.78 2.87 -0.24
N GLY A 76 0.96 2.31 0.96
CA GLY A 76 1.14 3.07 2.19
C GLY A 76 2.45 3.86 2.21
N MET A 77 3.54 3.24 1.76
CA MET A 77 4.82 3.94 1.59
C MET A 77 4.69 5.10 0.58
N THR A 78 3.99 4.88 -0.54
CA THR A 78 3.73 5.93 -1.53
C THR A 78 2.91 7.07 -0.93
N ALA A 79 1.86 6.77 -0.14
CA ALA A 79 1.05 7.80 0.53
C ALA A 79 1.88 8.67 1.47
N ALA A 80 2.73 8.05 2.30
CA ALA A 80 3.60 8.76 3.24
C ALA A 80 4.62 9.66 2.52
N ILE A 81 5.29 9.14 1.49
CA ILE A 81 6.27 9.90 0.70
C ILE A 81 5.58 11.03 -0.08
N THR A 82 4.38 10.77 -0.63
CA THR A 82 3.56 11.81 -1.28
C THR A 82 3.25 12.93 -0.29
N GLY A 83 2.76 12.59 0.90
CA GLY A 83 2.44 13.58 1.94
C GLY A 83 3.61 14.52 2.26
N LEU A 84 4.82 13.97 2.34
CA LEU A 84 6.05 14.77 2.51
C LEU A 84 6.37 15.61 1.27
N SER A 85 6.22 15.04 0.06
CA SER A 85 6.57 15.74 -1.20
C SER A 85 5.68 16.95 -1.51
N LEU A 86 4.43 16.97 -0.99
CA LEU A 86 3.48 18.08 -1.20
C LEU A 86 4.03 19.43 -0.71
N PHE A 87 4.91 19.42 0.30
CA PHE A 87 5.52 20.64 0.84
C PHE A 87 6.70 21.15 0.00
N GLU A 88 7.24 20.36 -0.92
CA GLU A 88 8.31 20.80 -1.81
C GLU A 88 7.78 21.53 -3.05
N GLY A 89 6.49 21.36 -3.35
CA GLY A 89 5.85 21.86 -4.56
C GLY A 89 6.20 21.02 -5.79
N ILE A 90 5.51 21.31 -6.89
CA ILE A 90 5.70 20.62 -8.18
C ILE A 90 6.24 21.64 -9.16
N ASP A 91 7.43 21.40 -9.67
CA ASP A 91 7.99 22.17 -10.77
C ASP A 91 7.51 21.55 -12.10
N LEU A 92 6.86 22.37 -12.94
CA LEU A 92 6.34 21.95 -14.24
C LEU A 92 7.29 22.32 -15.39
N GLU A 93 8.25 23.23 -15.17
CA GLU A 93 9.13 23.73 -16.22
C GLU A 93 10.30 22.78 -16.46
N GLU A 94 10.82 22.16 -15.41
CA GLU A 94 11.96 21.26 -15.49
C GLU A 94 11.57 19.83 -15.08
N TRP A 95 11.53 18.94 -16.08
CA TRP A 95 11.40 17.52 -15.82
C TRP A 95 12.74 16.90 -15.46
N ASP A 96 13.11 16.93 -14.17
CA ASP A 96 14.19 16.11 -13.64
C ASP A 96 13.61 15.00 -12.75
N PRO A 97 13.61 13.75 -13.22
CA PRO A 97 13.08 12.63 -12.45
C PRO A 97 13.83 12.45 -11.12
N ASN A 98 15.11 12.83 -11.04
CA ASN A 98 15.90 12.70 -9.82
C ASN A 98 15.50 13.71 -8.74
N GLN A 99 14.77 14.75 -9.10
CA GLN A 99 14.22 15.71 -8.17
C GLN A 99 12.85 15.28 -7.59
N LYS A 100 12.23 14.25 -8.15
CA LYS A 100 10.93 13.77 -7.69
C LYS A 100 11.10 12.70 -6.62
N LYS A 101 10.60 12.94 -5.40
CA LYS A 101 10.69 11.99 -4.29
C LYS A 101 10.11 10.62 -4.61
N LEU A 102 8.97 10.59 -5.31
CA LEU A 102 8.35 9.32 -5.69
C LEU A 102 9.20 8.55 -6.71
N TYR A 103 9.80 9.24 -7.67
CA TYR A 103 10.71 8.61 -8.62
C TYR A 103 11.99 8.12 -7.91
N ASP A 104 12.59 8.94 -7.03
CA ASP A 104 13.76 8.51 -6.27
C ASP A 104 13.47 7.29 -5.41
N ALA A 105 12.35 7.30 -4.68
CA ALA A 105 12.00 6.21 -3.77
C ALA A 105 11.62 4.91 -4.49
N TRP A 106 11.00 4.97 -5.68
CA TRP A 106 10.43 3.81 -6.35
C TRP A 106 11.17 3.36 -7.62
N VAL A 107 11.82 4.28 -8.34
CA VAL A 107 12.58 3.95 -9.55
C VAL A 107 14.07 3.84 -9.26
N ASN A 108 14.67 4.84 -8.60
CA ASN A 108 16.07 4.77 -8.22
C ASN A 108 16.29 3.75 -7.09
N LEU A 109 15.34 3.61 -6.17
CA LEU A 109 15.51 2.85 -4.94
C LEU A 109 16.81 3.25 -4.23
N ASN A 110 17.69 2.30 -3.98
CA ASN A 110 19.01 2.55 -3.38
C ASN A 110 20.18 2.31 -4.35
N ASP A 111 19.92 2.14 -5.64
CA ASP A 111 20.93 1.76 -6.64
C ASP A 111 22.05 2.79 -6.76
N GLN A 112 21.71 4.08 -6.71
CA GLN A 112 22.68 5.17 -6.88
C GLN A 112 23.59 5.38 -5.64
N GLN A 113 23.12 5.03 -4.45
CA GLN A 113 23.79 5.31 -3.18
C GLN A 113 24.89 4.28 -2.85
N ALA A 114 24.72 3.04 -3.30
CA ALA A 114 25.56 1.93 -2.90
C ALA A 114 26.45 1.38 -4.04
N GLU A 115 26.42 2.00 -5.22
CA GLU A 115 27.12 1.51 -6.42
C GLU A 115 26.81 0.04 -6.77
N GLN A 116 25.68 -0.47 -6.24
CA GLN A 116 25.20 -1.85 -6.44
C GLN A 116 23.70 -1.86 -6.61
N PRO A 117 23.15 -2.72 -7.47
CA PRO A 117 21.71 -2.91 -7.57
C PRO A 117 21.07 -3.22 -6.22
N THR A 118 19.89 -2.65 -5.96
CA THR A 118 19.18 -2.84 -4.68
C THR A 118 18.96 -4.31 -4.35
N LEU A 119 18.73 -5.17 -5.36
CA LEU A 119 18.60 -6.62 -5.14
C LEU A 119 19.84 -7.24 -4.46
N LEU A 120 21.04 -6.85 -4.86
CA LEU A 120 22.27 -7.36 -4.23
C LEU A 120 22.43 -6.85 -2.80
N GLN A 121 21.96 -5.63 -2.51
CA GLN A 121 21.93 -5.09 -1.16
C GLN A 121 20.91 -5.83 -0.27
N LEU A 122 19.73 -6.18 -0.81
CA LEU A 122 18.71 -7.01 -0.12
C LEU A 122 19.25 -8.43 0.17
N LEU A 123 20.16 -8.96 -0.67
CA LEU A 123 20.81 -10.25 -0.47
C LEU A 123 22.08 -10.18 0.37
N ASP A 124 22.55 -8.98 0.73
CA ASP A 124 23.71 -8.82 1.61
C ASP A 124 23.47 -9.43 2.99
N THR A 125 24.53 -9.86 3.64
CA THR A 125 24.46 -10.62 4.90
C THR A 125 24.97 -9.87 6.13
N THR A 126 25.20 -8.57 6.02
CA THR A 126 25.73 -7.72 7.10
C THR A 126 24.75 -7.55 8.25
N ASP A 127 23.44 -7.65 7.99
CA ASP A 127 22.38 -7.59 8.99
C ASP A 127 22.28 -8.85 9.86
N ILE A 128 22.81 -9.99 9.40
CA ILE A 128 22.83 -11.24 10.15
C ILE A 128 24.11 -11.29 10.98
N LYS A 129 24.05 -10.80 12.21
CA LYS A 129 25.14 -10.88 13.16
C LYS A 129 25.27 -12.31 13.65
N ALA A 130 26.52 -12.80 13.71
CA ALA A 130 26.78 -14.16 14.18
C ALA A 130 26.25 -14.34 15.61
N ALA A 131 25.25 -15.20 15.79
CA ALA A 131 24.69 -15.66 17.05
C ALA A 131 23.66 -14.75 17.77
N GLU A 132 23.27 -13.56 17.28
CA GLU A 132 22.37 -12.70 18.05
C GLU A 132 20.96 -12.60 17.45
N GLU A 133 20.80 -12.36 16.14
CA GLU A 133 19.48 -12.17 15.53
C GLU A 133 19.45 -12.53 14.03
N LEU A 134 18.36 -13.13 13.60
CA LEU A 134 17.95 -13.25 12.20
C LEU A 134 16.76 -12.34 11.97
N PRO A 135 16.95 -11.09 11.51
CA PRO A 135 15.85 -10.12 11.44
C PRO A 135 14.83 -10.44 10.34
N SER A 136 15.27 -10.98 9.20
CA SER A 136 14.43 -11.29 8.04
C SER A 136 15.18 -12.09 6.98
N LEU A 137 14.43 -12.61 5.98
CA LEU A 137 15.05 -13.32 4.84
C LEU A 137 15.86 -12.39 3.95
N LEU A 138 15.48 -11.11 3.84
CA LEU A 138 16.20 -10.08 3.06
C LEU A 138 16.74 -9.01 4.00
N ASN A 139 17.84 -8.38 3.64
CA ASN A 139 18.39 -7.25 4.39
C ASN A 139 17.50 -6.01 4.22
N SER A 140 16.97 -5.49 5.31
CA SER A 140 16.05 -4.33 5.29
C SER A 140 16.76 -2.97 5.26
N SER A 141 18.10 -2.91 5.39
CA SER A 141 18.84 -1.65 5.44
C SER A 141 18.63 -0.76 4.21
N PRO A 142 18.52 -1.28 2.96
CA PRO A 142 18.21 -0.43 1.81
C PRO A 142 16.89 0.32 1.94
N ILE A 143 15.88 -0.31 2.54
CA ILE A 143 14.56 0.32 2.76
C ILE A 143 14.67 1.43 3.80
N ASP A 144 15.48 1.24 4.85
CA ASP A 144 15.74 2.28 5.84
C ASP A 144 16.42 3.49 5.20
N GLN A 145 17.41 3.26 4.33
CA GLN A 145 18.13 4.34 3.62
C GLN A 145 17.21 5.11 2.64
N ILE A 146 16.26 4.44 1.99
CA ILE A 146 15.25 5.12 1.15
C ILE A 146 14.37 6.01 2.01
N ALA A 147 13.92 5.54 3.17
CA ALA A 147 13.11 6.34 4.10
C ALA A 147 13.89 7.55 4.63
N ASP A 148 15.17 7.37 4.97
CA ASP A 148 16.04 8.47 5.43
C ASP A 148 16.21 9.56 4.36
N ARG A 149 16.31 9.20 3.08
CA ARG A 149 16.31 10.17 1.98
C ARG A 149 14.95 10.86 1.81
N ALA A 150 13.86 10.11 1.91
CA ALA A 150 12.51 10.67 1.81
C ALA A 150 12.23 11.70 2.93
N ARG A 151 12.84 11.52 4.11
CA ARG A 151 12.77 12.44 5.24
C ARG A 151 13.31 13.85 4.90
N LEU A 152 14.32 13.92 4.06
CA LEU A 152 14.99 15.18 3.73
C LEU A 152 14.11 16.00 2.79
N LEU A 153 13.53 17.08 3.30
CA LEU A 153 12.81 18.07 2.50
C LEU A 153 13.81 19.13 2.00
N ARG A 154 13.78 19.42 0.71
CA ARG A 154 14.65 20.45 0.08
C ARG A 154 14.21 21.85 0.48
N LYS A 155 12.89 22.05 0.61
CA LYS A 155 12.24 23.26 1.09
C LYS A 155 10.90 22.90 1.69
N ILE A 156 10.39 23.74 2.58
CA ILE A 156 9.02 23.64 3.06
C ILE A 156 8.28 24.86 2.51
N GLY A 157 7.39 24.58 1.55
CA GLY A 157 6.51 25.57 0.94
C GLY A 157 5.08 25.47 1.45
N SER A 158 4.20 26.30 0.92
CA SER A 158 2.77 26.21 1.17
C SER A 158 2.18 25.01 0.42
N LEU A 159 1.13 24.40 1.00
CA LEU A 159 0.37 23.37 0.31
C LEU A 159 -0.28 23.92 -0.96
N PRO A 160 -0.32 23.13 -2.05
CA PRO A 160 -1.11 23.45 -3.22
C PRO A 160 -2.60 23.60 -2.89
N ALA A 161 -3.32 24.48 -3.60
CA ALA A 161 -4.74 24.75 -3.35
C ALA A 161 -5.65 23.53 -3.58
N TYR A 162 -5.17 22.53 -4.32
CA TYR A 162 -5.89 21.25 -4.55
C TYR A 162 -5.62 20.20 -3.46
N ILE A 163 -4.95 20.56 -2.39
CA ILE A 163 -4.74 19.72 -1.20
C ILE A 163 -5.47 20.33 -0.02
N SER A 164 -6.24 19.50 0.70
CA SER A 164 -6.90 19.93 1.93
C SER A 164 -5.87 20.33 2.99
N LYS A 165 -6.15 21.40 3.74
CA LYS A 165 -5.29 21.84 4.84
C LYS A 165 -5.26 20.83 5.99
N ASP A 166 -6.31 20.04 6.11
CA ASP A 166 -6.50 18.93 7.04
C ASP A 166 -6.44 17.57 6.33
N LEU A 167 -5.57 17.44 5.32
CA LEU A 167 -5.36 16.20 4.58
C LEU A 167 -5.13 15.03 5.54
N GLU A 168 -5.83 13.93 5.33
CA GLU A 168 -5.65 12.71 6.10
C GLU A 168 -4.78 11.68 5.37
N ILE A 169 -3.79 11.11 6.07
CA ILE A 169 -2.94 10.03 5.56
C ILE A 169 -3.20 8.77 6.38
N ILE A 170 -3.64 7.70 5.70
CA ILE A 170 -4.08 6.46 6.34
C ILE A 170 -3.20 5.30 5.87
N LEU A 171 -2.42 4.74 6.79
CA LEU A 171 -1.54 3.60 6.54
C LEU A 171 -2.06 2.37 7.28
N THR A 172 -2.27 1.26 6.57
CA THR A 172 -2.64 0.00 7.21
C THR A 172 -1.41 -0.69 7.76
N ILE A 173 -1.53 -1.28 8.93
CA ILE A 173 -0.49 -2.08 9.58
C ILE A 173 -1.08 -3.36 10.16
N THR A 174 -0.26 -4.40 10.29
CA THR A 174 -0.65 -5.62 10.99
C THR A 174 0.15 -5.72 12.28
N SER A 175 -0.54 -5.72 13.43
CA SER A 175 0.10 -5.92 14.73
C SER A 175 0.32 -7.41 15.02
N LEU A 176 1.57 -7.84 15.18
CA LEU A 176 1.87 -9.23 15.56
C LEU A 176 1.41 -9.54 16.98
N ARG A 177 1.54 -8.58 17.89
CA ARG A 177 1.04 -8.72 19.27
C ARG A 177 -0.49 -8.74 19.32
N GLY A 178 -1.15 -7.96 18.46
CA GLY A 178 -2.58 -7.68 18.54
C GLY A 178 -2.94 -6.68 19.64
N ILE A 179 -4.09 -6.03 19.48
CA ILE A 179 -4.71 -5.17 20.49
C ILE A 179 -5.69 -6.04 21.27
N PRO A 180 -5.48 -6.25 22.58
CA PRO A 180 -6.36 -7.10 23.38
C PRO A 180 -7.69 -6.36 23.63
N ILE A 181 -8.79 -6.95 23.18
CA ILE A 181 -10.13 -6.42 23.37
C ILE A 181 -11.02 -7.42 24.10
N ALA A 182 -11.91 -6.92 24.92
CA ALA A 182 -12.99 -7.68 25.53
C ALA A 182 -14.32 -7.17 24.96
N VAL A 183 -15.17 -8.08 24.50
CA VAL A 183 -16.50 -7.77 23.98
C VAL A 183 -17.55 -8.32 24.93
N ASN A 184 -18.39 -7.45 25.43
CA ASN A 184 -19.48 -7.82 26.32
C ASN A 184 -20.81 -7.78 25.53
N PHE A 185 -21.26 -8.94 25.09
CA PHE A 185 -22.50 -9.06 24.34
C PHE A 185 -23.79 -8.92 25.20
N PHE A 186 -23.65 -9.00 26.53
CA PHE A 186 -24.81 -9.04 27.45
C PHE A 186 -25.22 -7.67 27.97
N ASP A 187 -24.36 -6.67 27.99
CA ASP A 187 -24.74 -5.32 28.40
C ASP A 187 -25.76 -4.69 27.47
N THR A 188 -25.73 -5.08 26.20
CA THR A 188 -26.74 -4.66 25.20
C THR A 188 -28.10 -5.30 25.47
N MET A 189 -28.13 -6.59 25.82
CA MET A 189 -29.38 -7.29 26.18
C MET A 189 -30.00 -6.78 27.49
N LYS A 190 -29.19 -6.41 28.48
CA LYS A 190 -29.71 -5.81 29.73
C LYS A 190 -30.39 -4.47 29.51
N LYS A 191 -29.87 -3.64 28.60
CA LYS A 191 -30.52 -2.36 28.23
C LYS A 191 -31.86 -2.57 27.51
N GLU A 192 -32.00 -3.61 26.71
CA GLU A 192 -33.27 -3.93 26.03
C GLU A 192 -34.25 -4.66 26.94
N LEU A 193 -33.78 -5.47 27.88
CA LEU A 193 -34.62 -6.20 28.83
C LEU A 193 -34.98 -5.41 30.11
N ALA A 194 -34.29 -4.30 30.40
CA ALA A 194 -34.55 -3.44 31.56
C ALA A 194 -35.91 -2.68 31.53
N LEU A 195 -36.79 -3.02 30.59
CA LEU A 195 -38.18 -2.59 30.54
C LEU A 195 -39.14 -3.47 31.39
N GLY A 196 -38.62 -4.49 32.07
CA GLY A 196 -39.40 -5.36 32.93
C GLY A 196 -38.90 -5.37 34.39
N ASN A 197 -39.66 -4.82 35.32
CA ASN A 197 -39.39 -4.82 36.75
C ASN A 197 -39.31 -6.26 37.30
N SER A 198 -38.14 -6.75 37.64
CA SER A 198 -37.97 -7.79 38.65
C SER A 198 -36.53 -7.78 39.17
N GLU A 199 -36.38 -7.51 40.46
CA GLU A 199 -35.14 -7.31 41.20
C GLU A 199 -34.40 -8.63 41.59
N GLU A 200 -34.68 -9.79 41.03
CA GLU A 200 -34.17 -11.07 41.54
C GLU A 200 -33.56 -12.03 40.53
N ASP A 201 -32.99 -11.57 39.43
CA ASP A 201 -32.14 -12.44 38.64
C ASP A 201 -30.66 -12.07 38.80
N VAL A 202 -30.03 -12.69 39.81
CA VAL A 202 -28.59 -12.71 40.00
C VAL A 202 -27.96 -13.55 38.89
N TYR A 203 -27.95 -13.03 37.68
CA TYR A 203 -27.05 -13.54 36.65
C TYR A 203 -25.64 -13.07 36.99
N SER A 204 -24.80 -14.00 37.41
CA SER A 204 -23.36 -13.78 37.46
C SER A 204 -22.94 -13.21 36.10
N PRO A 205 -22.23 -12.08 36.03
CA PRO A 205 -21.85 -11.50 34.75
C PRO A 205 -21.05 -12.55 33.99
N LEU A 206 -21.58 -12.98 32.83
CA LEU A 206 -20.83 -13.88 31.95
C LEU A 206 -19.51 -13.19 31.57
N PRO A 207 -18.40 -13.93 31.56
CA PRO A 207 -17.12 -13.34 31.24
C PRO A 207 -17.16 -12.73 29.84
N ALA A 208 -16.65 -11.51 29.71
CA ALA A 208 -16.51 -10.87 28.42
C ALA A 208 -15.69 -11.75 27.44
N HIS A 209 -16.09 -11.80 26.19
CA HIS A 209 -15.35 -12.53 25.16
C HIS A 209 -14.06 -11.79 24.84
N LYS A 210 -12.92 -12.40 25.19
CA LYS A 210 -11.60 -11.83 24.95
C LYS A 210 -11.04 -12.25 23.61
N MET A 211 -10.52 -11.31 22.82
CA MET A 211 -9.89 -11.56 21.53
C MET A 211 -8.77 -10.55 21.27
N TYR A 212 -8.00 -10.80 20.21
CA TYR A 212 -6.94 -9.91 19.77
C TYR A 212 -7.27 -9.34 18.39
N LEU A 213 -7.20 -8.01 18.25
CA LEU A 213 -7.36 -7.34 16.99
C LEU A 213 -5.97 -7.09 16.38
N HIS A 214 -5.68 -7.77 15.29
CA HIS A 214 -4.40 -7.66 14.57
C HIS A 214 -4.41 -6.58 13.48
N LYS A 215 -5.60 -6.16 13.00
CA LYS A 215 -5.73 -5.01 12.12
C LYS A 215 -5.35 -3.75 12.86
N GLY A 216 -4.44 -2.96 12.29
CA GLY A 216 -4.06 -1.64 12.78
C GLY A 216 -4.11 -0.60 11.67
N ILE A 217 -4.27 0.64 12.06
CA ILE A 217 -4.27 1.81 11.19
C ILE A 217 -3.41 2.88 11.86
N ALA A 218 -2.46 3.43 11.11
CA ALA A 218 -1.79 4.67 11.47
C ALA A 218 -2.47 5.81 10.69
N HIS A 219 -3.17 6.67 11.39
CA HIS A 219 -4.02 7.72 10.82
C HIS A 219 -3.45 9.08 11.20
N PHE A 220 -2.89 9.77 10.22
CA PHE A 220 -2.32 11.12 10.38
C PHE A 220 -3.27 12.15 9.77
N GLN A 221 -3.32 13.33 10.38
CA GLN A 221 -4.01 14.49 9.82
C GLN A 221 -3.05 15.68 9.79
N PHE A 222 -3.02 16.43 8.69
CA PHE A 222 -2.25 17.68 8.64
C PHE A 222 -2.83 18.67 9.65
N ASP A 223 -1.95 19.21 10.49
CA ASP A 223 -2.27 20.19 11.54
C ASP A 223 -1.24 21.34 11.47
N LEU A 224 -1.28 22.08 10.36
CA LEU A 224 -0.31 23.14 10.08
C LEU A 224 -0.47 24.35 11.01
N ASP A 225 -1.69 24.57 11.49
CA ASP A 225 -2.01 25.65 12.42
C ASP A 225 -1.85 25.21 13.89
N GLN A 226 -1.44 23.97 14.15
CA GLN A 226 -1.23 23.34 15.47
C GLN A 226 -2.44 23.48 16.42
N GLN A 227 -3.63 23.32 15.87
CA GLN A 227 -4.88 23.41 16.64
C GLN A 227 -5.26 22.07 17.30
N GLY A 228 -4.55 21.00 16.98
CA GLY A 228 -4.82 19.63 17.42
C GLY A 228 -5.75 18.88 16.48
N THR A 229 -5.74 17.56 16.63
CA THR A 229 -6.52 16.64 15.82
C THR A 229 -7.44 15.80 16.70
N PRO A 230 -8.49 15.17 16.15
CA PRO A 230 -9.29 14.18 16.87
C PRO A 230 -8.42 13.07 17.49
N ALA A 231 -8.84 12.50 18.62
CA ALA A 231 -8.04 11.56 19.40
C ALA A 231 -7.67 10.26 18.64
N HIS A 232 -8.39 9.90 17.60
CA HIS A 232 -8.10 8.78 16.70
C HIS A 232 -7.13 9.13 15.56
N MET A 233 -6.58 10.34 15.53
CA MET A 233 -5.63 10.81 14.53
C MET A 233 -4.35 11.31 15.19
N VAL A 234 -3.25 11.23 14.45
CA VAL A 234 -1.95 11.77 14.84
C VAL A 234 -1.76 13.10 14.13
N PRO A 235 -1.54 14.22 14.84
CA PRO A 235 -1.26 15.48 14.19
C PRO A 235 0.06 15.42 13.42
N PHE A 236 0.06 15.90 12.18
CA PHE A 236 1.23 15.93 11.32
C PHE A 236 1.58 17.35 10.90
N HIS A 237 2.83 17.73 11.17
CA HIS A 237 3.42 18.96 10.68
C HIS A 237 4.83 18.66 10.14
N PRO A 238 5.20 19.14 8.92
CA PRO A 238 6.47 18.79 8.27
C PRO A 238 7.71 19.30 9.00
N GLU A 239 7.58 20.32 9.84
CA GLU A 239 8.67 20.89 10.66
C GLU A 239 8.82 20.18 12.02
N GLN A 240 7.93 19.24 12.36
CA GLN A 240 8.02 18.47 13.60
C GLN A 240 8.71 17.14 13.32
N ASP A 241 9.99 17.03 13.67
CA ASP A 241 10.81 15.83 13.46
C ASP A 241 10.14 14.53 13.95
N TRP A 242 9.51 14.57 15.13
CA TRP A 242 8.86 13.40 15.70
C TRP A 242 7.68 12.90 14.83
N ALA A 243 6.92 13.81 14.22
CA ALA A 243 5.78 13.48 13.39
C ALA A 243 6.25 12.89 12.05
N VAL A 244 7.30 13.47 11.45
CA VAL A 244 7.95 12.95 10.24
C VAL A 244 8.55 11.57 10.50
N ASP A 245 9.26 11.40 11.61
CA ASP A 245 9.86 10.11 11.98
C ASP A 245 8.78 9.04 12.21
N LEU A 246 7.70 9.38 12.90
CA LEU A 246 6.59 8.44 13.14
C LEU A 246 5.89 8.05 11.84
N LEU A 247 5.63 9.01 10.93
CA LEU A 247 5.04 8.72 9.61
C LEU A 247 5.92 7.76 8.82
N LEU A 248 7.24 7.98 8.79
CA LEU A 248 8.18 7.11 8.08
C LEU A 248 8.36 5.75 8.75
N GLU A 249 8.34 5.67 10.09
CA GLU A 249 8.33 4.37 10.78
C GLU A 249 7.05 3.58 10.46
N CYS A 250 5.89 4.24 10.43
CA CYS A 250 4.64 3.61 10.00
C CYS A 250 4.68 3.21 8.51
N ALA A 251 5.30 4.01 7.65
CA ALA A 251 5.53 3.66 6.24
C ALA A 251 6.44 2.44 6.09
N LYS A 252 7.52 2.34 6.86
CA LYS A 252 8.37 1.15 6.91
C LYS A 252 7.63 -0.06 7.48
N ALA A 253 6.75 0.15 8.46
CA ALA A 253 5.95 -0.92 9.07
C ALA A 253 4.92 -1.49 8.07
N THR A 254 4.18 -0.62 7.37
CA THR A 254 3.24 -1.09 6.33
C THR A 254 3.93 -1.82 5.19
N GLY A 255 5.19 -1.46 4.85
CA GLY A 255 6.00 -2.13 3.82
C GLY A 255 6.80 -3.33 4.31
N ALA A 256 6.71 -3.70 5.60
CA ALA A 256 7.48 -4.81 6.18
C ALA A 256 6.85 -6.16 5.82
N PHE A 257 7.05 -6.62 4.57
CA PHE A 257 6.54 -7.91 4.09
C PHE A 257 6.93 -9.04 5.05
N PRO A 258 5.95 -9.82 5.58
CA PRO A 258 6.19 -10.82 6.61
C PRO A 258 7.28 -11.81 6.21
N ILE A 259 8.20 -12.10 7.14
CA ILE A 259 9.36 -12.98 6.96
C ILE A 259 10.40 -12.38 5.98
N GLY A 260 9.96 -11.78 4.88
CA GLY A 260 10.84 -11.20 3.84
C GLY A 260 11.61 -9.99 4.33
N LEU A 261 10.96 -9.05 5.02
CA LEU A 261 11.54 -7.84 5.59
C LEU A 261 11.35 -7.80 7.11
N ARG A 262 12.21 -7.04 7.78
CA ARG A 262 12.21 -6.92 9.25
C ARG A 262 10.91 -6.30 9.77
N ALA A 263 10.28 -6.97 10.73
CA ALA A 263 9.17 -6.39 11.49
C ALA A 263 9.61 -5.10 12.19
N ARG A 264 8.71 -4.11 12.31
CA ARG A 264 9.01 -2.80 12.88
C ARG A 264 8.38 -2.64 14.26
N LYS A 265 9.17 -2.15 15.20
CA LYS A 265 8.67 -1.82 16.52
C LYS A 265 8.24 -0.36 16.55
N LEU A 266 6.92 -0.13 16.58
CA LEU A 266 6.34 1.19 16.82
C LEU A 266 6.24 1.39 18.34
N LYS A 267 6.96 2.38 18.84
CA LYS A 267 7.10 2.64 20.27
C LYS A 267 6.33 3.89 20.68
N GLY A 268 5.93 3.93 21.93
CA GLY A 268 5.41 5.14 22.55
C GLY A 268 4.03 5.56 22.05
N ILE A 269 3.24 4.64 21.51
CA ILE A 269 1.90 4.94 21.03
C ILE A 269 0.99 5.18 22.22
N ASN A 270 0.30 6.31 22.23
CA ASN A 270 -0.66 6.66 23.26
C ASN A 270 -1.80 5.64 23.31
N LEU A 271 -2.13 5.14 24.47
CA LEU A 271 -3.22 4.17 24.66
C LEU A 271 -4.58 4.76 24.27
N ASP A 272 -4.79 6.04 24.50
CA ASP A 272 -6.06 6.70 24.10
C ASP A 272 -6.20 6.73 22.58
N TYR A 273 -5.14 6.98 21.81
CA TYR A 273 -5.14 6.81 20.36
C TYR A 273 -5.59 5.39 19.96
N ILE A 274 -5.02 4.37 20.58
CA ILE A 274 -5.39 2.96 20.30
C ILE A 274 -6.87 2.71 20.59
N LYS A 275 -7.42 3.26 21.68
CA LYS A 275 -8.85 3.13 22.03
C LYS A 275 -9.74 3.79 20.96
N HIS A 276 -9.53 5.06 20.68
CA HIS A 276 -10.33 5.83 19.73
C HIS A 276 -10.23 5.25 18.33
N MET A 277 -9.04 4.86 17.88
CA MET A 277 -8.82 4.19 16.60
C MET A 277 -9.53 2.82 16.52
N THR A 278 -9.51 2.04 17.60
CA THR A 278 -10.21 0.76 17.66
C THR A 278 -11.72 0.95 17.48
N TYR A 279 -12.32 1.92 18.17
CA TYR A 279 -13.75 2.23 17.99
C TYR A 279 -14.05 2.63 16.55
N ARG A 280 -13.26 3.49 15.95
CA ARG A 280 -13.40 3.84 14.53
C ARG A 280 -13.34 2.60 13.61
N MET A 281 -12.42 1.67 13.84
CA MET A 281 -12.31 0.43 13.05
C MET A 281 -13.55 -0.47 13.17
N PHE A 282 -14.25 -0.44 14.31
CA PHE A 282 -15.52 -1.14 14.49
C PHE A 282 -16.73 -0.37 13.93
N GLY A 283 -16.53 0.83 13.38
CA GLY A 283 -17.61 1.67 12.88
C GLY A 283 -18.41 2.36 13.99
N LEU A 284 -17.83 2.44 15.18
CA LEU A 284 -18.38 3.17 16.32
C LEU A 284 -17.89 4.62 16.29
N ASP A 285 -18.59 5.50 17.03
CA ASP A 285 -18.16 6.88 17.19
C ASP A 285 -16.84 6.94 18.01
N PRO A 286 -15.71 7.31 17.41
CA PRO A 286 -14.45 7.34 18.11
C PRO A 286 -14.37 8.41 19.21
N GLU A 287 -15.15 9.48 19.11
CA GLU A 287 -15.15 10.59 20.08
C GLU A 287 -16.07 10.31 21.28
N ASN A 288 -16.97 9.34 21.17
CA ASN A 288 -17.95 9.01 22.20
C ASN A 288 -17.70 7.65 22.86
N VAL A 289 -16.50 7.49 23.44
CA VAL A 289 -16.03 6.25 24.07
C VAL A 289 -16.98 5.75 25.16
N GLN A 290 -17.63 6.67 25.92
CA GLN A 290 -18.54 6.32 27.01
C GLN A 290 -19.83 5.63 26.56
N ASN A 291 -20.27 5.92 25.32
CA ASN A 291 -21.47 5.31 24.73
C ASN A 291 -21.18 4.03 23.95
N ASN A 292 -19.90 3.72 23.72
CA ASN A 292 -19.49 2.50 23.04
C ASN A 292 -19.42 1.31 24.02
N ALA A 293 -20.44 1.21 24.88
CA ALA A 293 -20.56 0.12 25.86
C ALA A 293 -20.55 -1.24 25.13
N GLY A 294 -19.70 -2.14 25.57
CA GLY A 294 -19.59 -3.49 25.05
C GLY A 294 -18.24 -3.85 24.42
N ILE A 295 -17.41 -2.87 24.09
CA ILE A 295 -16.02 -3.12 23.65
C ILE A 295 -15.05 -2.40 24.57
N GLU A 296 -14.17 -3.14 25.21
CA GLU A 296 -13.16 -2.63 26.13
C GLU A 296 -11.75 -3.07 25.70
N ILE A 297 -10.80 -2.13 25.71
CA ILE A 297 -9.40 -2.46 25.46
C ILE A 297 -8.75 -2.92 26.76
N GLN A 298 -8.29 -4.15 26.77
CA GLN A 298 -7.71 -4.85 27.92
C GLN A 298 -6.19 -4.61 28.02
N SER A 299 -5.74 -3.36 27.96
CA SER A 299 -4.31 -3.03 28.11
C SER A 299 -4.10 -2.08 29.28
N GLU A 300 -3.17 -2.42 30.14
CA GLU A 300 -2.70 -1.56 31.24
C GLU A 300 -1.42 -0.80 30.86
N SER A 301 -0.79 -1.13 29.71
CA SER A 301 0.46 -0.50 29.31
C SER A 301 0.20 0.79 28.52
N ASP A 302 0.60 1.91 29.11
CA ASP A 302 0.69 3.19 28.46
C ASP A 302 2.13 3.72 28.64
N PRO A 303 2.88 3.96 27.57
CA PRO A 303 2.52 3.81 26.15
C PRO A 303 2.40 2.35 25.67
N PHE A 304 1.62 2.15 24.61
CA PHE A 304 1.39 0.85 23.97
C PHE A 304 2.38 0.63 22.82
N ASP A 305 3.28 -0.33 22.97
CA ASP A 305 4.23 -0.69 21.92
C ASP A 305 3.64 -1.74 20.98
N LEU A 306 3.74 -1.51 19.67
CA LEU A 306 3.32 -2.45 18.63
C LEU A 306 4.53 -3.07 17.92
N MET A 307 4.50 -4.38 17.71
CA MET A 307 5.34 -5.04 16.72
C MET A 307 4.53 -5.17 15.43
N ALA A 308 4.91 -4.42 14.41
CA ALA A 308 4.16 -4.25 13.18
C ALA A 308 4.83 -4.92 11.99
N VAL A 309 4.01 -5.48 11.10
CA VAL A 309 4.38 -5.97 9.77
C VAL A 309 3.39 -5.42 8.74
N ASP A 310 3.61 -5.76 7.48
CA ASP A 310 2.84 -5.30 6.32
C ASP A 310 1.32 -5.35 6.57
N GLY A 311 0.69 -4.21 6.36
CA GLY A 311 -0.75 -4.06 6.47
C GLY A 311 -1.53 -4.93 5.49
N GLY A 312 -0.95 -5.23 4.33
CA GLY A 312 -1.51 -6.13 3.32
C GLY A 312 -1.75 -7.56 3.79
N THR A 313 -1.19 -7.94 4.95
CA THR A 313 -1.47 -9.25 5.55
C THR A 313 -2.93 -9.39 5.97
N VAL A 314 -3.58 -8.33 6.46
CA VAL A 314 -4.98 -8.34 6.93
C VAL A 314 -5.85 -7.26 6.29
N ASN A 315 -5.28 -6.25 5.65
CA ASN A 315 -6.00 -5.17 4.99
C ASN A 315 -5.17 -4.58 3.84
N ASN A 316 -5.26 -5.18 2.65
CA ASN A 316 -4.47 -4.76 1.50
C ASN A 316 -4.99 -3.50 0.79
N GLU A 317 -6.25 -3.15 1.00
CA GLU A 317 -6.91 -2.02 0.34
C GLU A 317 -7.68 -1.19 1.38
N PRO A 318 -7.19 0.01 1.80
CA PRO A 318 -7.90 0.84 2.77
C PRO A 318 -9.04 1.67 2.15
N PHE A 319 -9.69 1.18 1.10
CA PHE A 319 -10.78 1.87 0.43
C PHE A 319 -11.89 2.31 1.40
N GLY A 320 -12.29 1.40 2.30
CA GLY A 320 -13.35 1.65 3.28
C GLY A 320 -13.01 2.78 4.26
N GLU A 321 -11.74 2.93 4.61
CA GLU A 321 -11.30 4.01 5.50
C GLU A 321 -11.28 5.36 4.75
N ILE A 322 -10.80 5.38 3.51
CA ILE A 322 -10.75 6.58 2.68
C ILE A 322 -12.16 7.09 2.35
N ILE A 323 -13.08 6.20 1.93
CA ILE A 323 -14.45 6.64 1.64
C ILE A 323 -15.18 7.14 2.89
N ARG A 324 -14.92 6.52 4.05
CA ARG A 324 -15.46 6.99 5.32
C ARG A 324 -15.00 8.40 5.65
N THR A 325 -13.70 8.69 5.49
CA THR A 325 -13.16 10.05 5.66
C THR A 325 -13.88 11.06 4.79
N LEU A 326 -14.10 10.76 3.50
CA LEU A 326 -14.82 11.66 2.61
C LEU A 326 -16.29 11.85 3.04
N GLU A 327 -16.95 10.78 3.47
CA GLU A 327 -18.34 10.86 3.93
C GLU A 327 -18.48 11.57 5.26
N ASP A 328 -17.54 11.42 6.18
CA ASP A 328 -17.50 12.15 7.46
C ASP A 328 -17.33 13.66 7.20
N LYS A 329 -16.50 14.05 6.22
CA LYS A 329 -16.27 15.46 5.85
C LYS A 329 -17.39 16.06 5.00
N HIS A 330 -17.95 15.31 4.05
CA HIS A 330 -18.81 15.87 2.98
C HIS A 330 -20.23 15.29 2.96
N GLY A 331 -20.55 14.35 3.85
CA GLY A 331 -21.84 13.70 3.97
C GLY A 331 -21.99 12.47 3.06
N ALA A 332 -22.50 11.39 3.63
CA ALA A 332 -22.74 10.15 2.90
C ALA A 332 -23.81 10.32 1.80
N GLY A 333 -23.59 9.71 0.65
CA GLY A 333 -24.53 9.75 -0.48
C GLY A 333 -24.51 11.02 -1.33
N ASN A 334 -23.66 12.00 -1.01
CA ASN A 334 -23.46 13.18 -1.84
C ASN A 334 -22.63 12.84 -3.10
N ASN A 335 -22.98 13.47 -4.22
CA ASN A 335 -22.29 13.29 -5.52
C ASN A 335 -21.12 14.27 -5.72
N ASN A 336 -20.53 14.76 -4.62
CA ASN A 336 -19.46 15.76 -4.63
C ASN A 336 -18.09 15.17 -4.27
N HIS A 337 -18.00 13.85 -4.11
CA HIS A 337 -16.73 13.18 -3.79
C HIS A 337 -16.61 11.81 -4.46
N ALA A 338 -15.37 11.35 -4.64
CA ALA A 338 -15.04 10.02 -5.16
C ALA A 338 -13.71 9.51 -4.62
N VAL A 339 -13.54 8.19 -4.60
CA VAL A 339 -12.25 7.55 -4.30
C VAL A 339 -11.61 7.06 -5.60
N ILE A 340 -10.37 7.49 -5.82
CA ILE A 340 -9.48 6.94 -6.85
C ILE A 340 -8.70 5.79 -6.22
N MET A 341 -8.96 4.57 -6.68
CA MET A 341 -8.20 3.40 -6.26
C MET A 341 -7.11 3.08 -7.26
N ILE A 342 -5.88 2.97 -6.81
CA ILE A 342 -4.73 2.56 -7.62
C ILE A 342 -4.35 1.15 -7.22
N ASP A 343 -4.54 0.21 -8.16
CA ASP A 343 -4.25 -1.21 -7.94
C ASP A 343 -3.34 -1.76 -9.04
N PRO A 344 -2.05 -1.98 -8.75
CA PRO A 344 -1.11 -2.59 -9.70
C PRO A 344 -1.40 -4.07 -10.02
N PHE A 345 -2.18 -4.77 -9.19
CA PHE A 345 -2.49 -6.18 -9.35
C PHE A 345 -4.00 -6.45 -9.33
N PRO A 346 -4.75 -5.91 -10.29
CA PRO A 346 -6.18 -6.16 -10.36
C PRO A 346 -6.42 -7.60 -10.81
N ASN A 347 -6.59 -8.54 -10.00
CA ASN A 347 -6.80 -10.01 -10.15
C ASN A 347 -7.47 -10.49 -11.46
N PHE A 348 -7.27 -9.82 -12.58
CA PHE A 348 -7.80 -10.22 -13.91
C PHE A 348 -7.17 -11.51 -14.44
N GLU A 349 -5.97 -11.87 -13.99
CA GLU A 349 -5.28 -13.08 -14.40
C GLU A 349 -5.99 -14.37 -13.92
N MET A 350 -6.83 -14.28 -12.88
CA MET A 350 -7.54 -15.46 -12.36
C MET A 350 -8.74 -15.90 -13.22
N SER A 351 -9.23 -15.05 -14.12
CA SER A 351 -10.43 -15.35 -14.92
C SER A 351 -10.16 -16.17 -16.19
N GLU A 352 -8.91 -16.22 -16.64
CA GLU A 352 -8.51 -16.91 -17.87
C GLU A 352 -7.76 -18.23 -17.65
N ALA A 353 -7.52 -18.62 -16.39
CA ALA A 353 -6.97 -19.95 -16.15
C ALA A 353 -7.99 -20.98 -16.66
N PRO A 354 -7.67 -21.81 -17.69
CA PRO A 354 -8.52 -22.94 -18.03
C PRO A 354 -8.73 -23.73 -16.75
N GLN A 355 -9.89 -24.37 -16.60
CA GLN A 355 -10.19 -25.30 -15.50
C GLN A 355 -9.09 -26.36 -15.43
N GLN A 356 -7.90 -25.96 -14.95
CA GLN A 356 -6.91 -26.92 -14.52
C GLN A 356 -7.55 -27.64 -13.34
N GLU A 357 -7.58 -28.95 -13.39
CA GLU A 357 -7.92 -29.79 -12.25
C GLU A 357 -7.37 -29.15 -11.00
N VAL A 358 -8.25 -28.83 -10.06
CA VAL A 358 -7.86 -28.26 -8.78
C VAL A 358 -6.86 -29.25 -8.17
N ARG A 359 -5.58 -29.00 -8.35
CA ARG A 359 -4.53 -29.76 -7.69
C ARG A 359 -4.67 -29.49 -6.21
N HIS A 360 -5.27 -30.44 -5.51
CA HIS A 360 -5.32 -30.40 -4.05
C HIS A 360 -3.90 -30.60 -3.54
N PRO A 361 -3.28 -29.59 -2.91
CA PRO A 361 -1.97 -29.79 -2.32
C PRO A 361 -2.09 -30.85 -1.22
N SER A 362 -1.45 -31.97 -1.43
CA SER A 362 -1.42 -33.10 -0.48
C SER A 362 -0.19 -33.07 0.43
N ASN A 363 0.75 -32.18 0.13
CA ASN A 363 2.02 -32.07 0.84
C ASN A 363 2.05 -30.79 1.69
N VAL A 364 2.46 -30.90 2.95
CA VAL A 364 2.58 -29.77 3.90
C VAL A 364 3.44 -28.62 3.32
N ILE A 365 4.48 -28.95 2.57
CA ILE A 365 5.37 -27.96 1.92
C ILE A 365 4.61 -27.12 0.87
N GLU A 366 3.57 -27.67 0.26
CA GLU A 366 2.70 -26.98 -0.70
C GLU A 366 1.52 -26.29 0.00
N VAL A 367 0.98 -26.89 1.06
CA VAL A 367 -0.17 -26.36 1.81
C VAL A 367 0.17 -25.01 2.47
N LEU A 368 1.35 -24.88 3.09
CA LEU A 368 1.70 -23.69 3.86
C LEU A 368 1.80 -22.42 2.98
N PRO A 369 2.52 -22.41 1.85
CA PRO A 369 2.53 -21.24 0.94
C PRO A 369 1.14 -20.92 0.39
N ASN A 370 0.36 -21.95 0.00
CA ASN A 370 -1.00 -21.75 -0.51
C ASN A 370 -1.95 -21.19 0.56
N LEU A 371 -1.80 -21.60 1.82
CA LEU A 371 -2.57 -21.06 2.94
C LEU A 371 -2.24 -19.56 3.16
N LEU A 372 -0.96 -19.20 3.16
CA LEU A 372 -0.55 -17.79 3.28
C LEU A 372 -1.07 -16.96 2.10
N GLY A 373 -1.02 -17.51 0.89
CA GLY A 373 -1.62 -16.90 -0.31
C GLY A 373 -3.13 -16.70 -0.17
N ALA A 374 -3.85 -17.72 0.33
CA ALA A 374 -5.30 -17.65 0.56
C ALA A 374 -5.68 -16.61 1.63
N ILE A 375 -4.94 -16.54 2.74
CA ILE A 375 -5.14 -15.52 3.79
C ILE A 375 -4.96 -14.12 3.20
N ARG A 376 -3.90 -13.90 2.41
CA ARG A 376 -3.64 -12.63 1.74
C ARG A 376 -4.74 -12.28 0.74
N ALA A 377 -5.17 -13.23 -0.09
CA ALA A 377 -6.26 -13.03 -1.04
C ALA A 377 -7.58 -12.69 -0.32
N GLN A 378 -7.88 -13.35 0.79
CA GLN A 378 -9.07 -13.04 1.60
C GLN A 378 -9.01 -11.63 2.22
N ALA A 379 -7.82 -11.14 2.58
CA ALA A 379 -7.63 -9.77 3.08
C ALA A 379 -7.98 -8.67 2.05
N MET A 380 -8.05 -9.03 0.76
CA MET A 380 -8.48 -8.14 -0.33
C MET A 380 -10.00 -8.16 -0.54
N VAL A 381 -10.70 -9.19 -0.06
CA VAL A 381 -12.15 -9.35 -0.25
C VAL A 381 -12.89 -8.79 0.94
N LYS A 382 -13.50 -7.63 0.74
CA LYS A 382 -14.39 -6.99 1.71
C LYS A 382 -15.77 -6.82 1.07
N GLU A 383 -16.63 -7.82 1.25
CA GLU A 383 -17.91 -7.94 0.55
C GLU A 383 -18.76 -6.67 0.68
N LYS A 384 -18.81 -6.09 1.89
CA LYS A 384 -19.58 -4.84 2.16
C LYS A 384 -19.02 -3.64 1.38
N GLU A 385 -17.69 -3.55 1.25
CA GLU A 385 -17.03 -2.47 0.52
C GLU A 385 -17.22 -2.64 -1.00
N ILE A 386 -17.19 -3.88 -1.49
CA ILE A 386 -17.48 -4.21 -2.89
C ILE A 386 -18.91 -3.81 -3.25
N VAL A 387 -19.90 -4.24 -2.44
CA VAL A 387 -21.32 -3.89 -2.66
C VAL A 387 -21.52 -2.38 -2.62
N ARG A 388 -20.87 -1.69 -1.68
CA ARG A 388 -20.93 -0.21 -1.59
C ARG A 388 -20.29 0.45 -2.82
N GLY A 389 -19.16 -0.07 -3.32
CA GLY A 389 -18.52 0.42 -4.54
C GLY A 389 -19.37 0.23 -5.80
N LEU A 390 -20.23 -0.79 -5.83
CA LEU A 390 -21.15 -1.06 -6.94
C LEU A 390 -22.43 -0.21 -6.89
N SER A 391 -22.78 0.30 -5.72
CA SER A 391 -24.07 1.02 -5.50
C SER A 391 -24.07 2.47 -6.01
N SER A 392 -22.93 3.02 -6.38
CA SER A 392 -22.81 4.41 -6.85
C SER A 392 -21.79 4.55 -8.00
N ASP A 393 -22.19 5.28 -9.03
CA ASP A 393 -21.32 5.62 -10.18
C ASP A 393 -20.11 6.49 -9.79
N TYR A 394 -20.09 7.05 -8.59
CA TYR A 394 -19.09 8.04 -8.15
C TYR A 394 -18.13 7.53 -7.08
N THR A 395 -18.47 6.49 -6.33
CA THR A 395 -17.72 6.11 -5.13
C THR A 395 -16.40 5.43 -5.39
N ARG A 396 -16.26 4.62 -6.43
CA ARG A 396 -15.02 3.89 -6.70
C ARG A 396 -14.60 4.03 -8.16
N LYS A 397 -13.47 4.68 -8.39
CA LYS A 397 -12.81 4.80 -9.68
C LYS A 397 -11.45 4.10 -9.61
N MET A 398 -11.18 3.16 -10.50
CA MET A 398 -9.98 2.33 -10.42
C MET A 398 -8.99 2.63 -11.55
N VAL A 399 -7.73 2.82 -11.17
CA VAL A 399 -6.57 2.90 -12.07
C VAL A 399 -5.77 1.61 -11.92
N PHE A 400 -5.54 0.92 -13.01
CA PHE A 400 -4.80 -0.34 -13.04
C PHE A 400 -3.92 -0.44 -14.30
N PRO A 401 -2.89 -1.29 -14.28
CA PRO A 401 -2.02 -1.48 -15.42
C PRO A 401 -2.78 -2.01 -16.63
N LYS A 402 -2.68 -1.29 -17.73
CA LYS A 402 -3.22 -1.69 -19.02
C LYS A 402 -2.24 -1.33 -20.13
N LYS A 403 -1.91 -2.33 -20.93
CA LYS A 403 -1.15 -2.23 -22.17
C LYS A 403 -1.84 -3.09 -23.21
N ASP A 404 -2.16 -2.51 -24.36
CA ASP A 404 -2.96 -3.20 -25.36
C ASP A 404 -2.18 -4.40 -25.93
N GLY A 405 -2.81 -5.59 -25.88
CA GLY A 405 -2.22 -6.84 -26.37
C GLY A 405 -1.18 -7.50 -25.42
N ASP A 406 -0.90 -6.91 -24.24
CA ASP A 406 0.01 -7.49 -23.25
C ASP A 406 -0.76 -7.99 -22.01
N PRO A 407 -0.83 -9.31 -21.76
CA PRO A 407 -1.48 -9.86 -20.58
C PRO A 407 -0.68 -9.59 -19.29
N PHE A 408 0.60 -9.23 -19.39
CA PHE A 408 1.47 -8.90 -18.26
C PHE A 408 2.04 -7.47 -18.41
N PRO A 409 1.21 -6.43 -18.28
CA PRO A 409 1.57 -5.07 -18.66
C PRO A 409 2.69 -4.45 -17.79
N ILE A 410 2.88 -4.92 -16.55
CA ILE A 410 3.91 -4.44 -15.64
C ILE A 410 5.09 -5.41 -15.51
N ALA A 411 6.31 -4.88 -15.62
CA ALA A 411 7.54 -5.65 -15.46
C ALA A 411 7.81 -6.00 -13.98
N CYS A 412 7.54 -5.08 -13.06
CA CYS A 412 7.65 -5.31 -11.62
C CYS A 412 6.71 -6.41 -11.12
N GLY A 413 5.67 -6.77 -11.89
CA GLY A 413 4.72 -7.82 -11.54
C GLY A 413 5.31 -9.24 -11.52
N ALA A 414 6.48 -9.44 -12.09
CA ALA A 414 7.17 -10.73 -12.03
C ALA A 414 7.43 -11.14 -10.57
N LEU A 415 7.36 -12.44 -10.29
CA LEU A 415 7.56 -13.01 -8.96
C LEU A 415 6.65 -12.35 -7.89
N ASP A 416 5.37 -12.22 -8.19
CA ASP A 416 4.36 -11.63 -7.31
C ASP A 416 4.73 -10.22 -6.79
N GLY A 417 5.33 -9.41 -7.65
CA GLY A 417 5.70 -8.03 -7.35
C GLY A 417 7.17 -7.79 -7.02
N PHE A 418 8.02 -8.83 -6.99
CA PHE A 418 9.45 -8.66 -6.72
C PHE A 418 10.29 -8.30 -7.96
N GLY A 419 9.71 -8.36 -9.17
CA GLY A 419 10.42 -8.13 -10.42
C GLY A 419 11.19 -6.82 -10.50
N GLY A 420 10.67 -5.75 -9.92
CA GLY A 420 11.32 -4.43 -9.95
C GLY A 420 12.65 -4.35 -9.18
N PHE A 421 12.92 -5.27 -8.26
CA PHE A 421 14.23 -5.28 -7.59
C PHE A 421 15.37 -5.77 -8.50
N PHE A 422 15.03 -6.46 -9.60
CA PHE A 422 16.03 -6.99 -10.54
C PHE A 422 16.63 -5.93 -11.46
N SER A 423 15.84 -4.95 -11.88
CA SER A 423 16.30 -3.92 -12.80
C SER A 423 15.63 -2.57 -12.54
N LYS A 424 16.42 -1.50 -12.66
CA LYS A 424 15.89 -0.13 -12.69
C LYS A 424 14.97 0.06 -13.89
N ASP A 425 15.28 -0.53 -15.04
CA ASP A 425 14.49 -0.40 -16.27
C ASP A 425 13.07 -0.95 -16.07
N PHE A 426 12.89 -2.00 -15.24
CA PHE A 426 11.58 -2.54 -14.90
C PHE A 426 10.74 -1.52 -14.13
N ARG A 427 11.36 -0.86 -13.15
CA ARG A 427 10.70 0.16 -12.33
C ARG A 427 10.40 1.43 -13.14
N GLU A 428 11.31 1.85 -13.98
CA GLU A 428 11.14 3.02 -14.86
C GLU A 428 10.03 2.79 -15.89
N HIS A 429 10.00 1.60 -16.51
CA HIS A 429 8.90 1.18 -17.39
C HIS A 429 7.56 1.30 -16.67
N ASP A 430 7.44 0.71 -15.50
CA ASP A 430 6.16 0.67 -14.78
C ASP A 430 5.74 2.06 -14.27
N TYR A 431 6.69 2.89 -13.88
CA TYR A 431 6.43 4.28 -13.53
C TYR A 431 5.86 5.06 -14.72
N HIS A 432 6.45 4.95 -15.91
CA HIS A 432 5.95 5.62 -17.10
C HIS A 432 4.62 5.04 -17.59
N LEU A 433 4.42 3.73 -17.45
CA LEU A 433 3.13 3.09 -17.73
C LEU A 433 2.05 3.61 -16.77
N GLY A 434 2.38 3.78 -15.47
CA GLY A 434 1.50 4.37 -14.46
C GLY A 434 1.06 5.78 -14.85
N ARG A 435 1.98 6.64 -15.27
CA ARG A 435 1.70 7.99 -15.76
C ARG A 435 0.72 7.95 -16.95
N ARG A 436 1.00 7.12 -17.96
CA ARG A 436 0.16 6.95 -19.14
C ARG A 436 -1.24 6.43 -18.81
N ASN A 437 -1.33 5.45 -17.92
CA ASN A 437 -2.62 4.90 -17.51
C ASN A 437 -3.44 5.91 -16.70
N CYS A 438 -2.79 6.75 -15.86
CA CYS A 438 -3.44 7.87 -15.19
C CYS A 438 -4.05 8.85 -16.19
N GLN A 439 -3.31 9.24 -17.22
CA GLN A 439 -3.81 10.13 -18.27
C GLN A 439 -5.07 9.56 -18.94
N ARG A 440 -5.04 8.28 -19.33
CA ARG A 440 -6.23 7.61 -19.91
C ARG A 440 -7.39 7.57 -18.91
N PHE A 441 -7.11 7.31 -17.65
CA PHE A 441 -8.10 7.25 -16.59
C PHE A 441 -8.79 8.59 -16.36
N LEU A 442 -8.04 9.68 -16.22
CA LEU A 442 -8.60 11.03 -16.03
C LEU A 442 -9.56 11.40 -17.15
N ARG A 443 -9.21 11.05 -18.39
CA ARG A 443 -10.04 11.33 -19.56
C ARG A 443 -11.31 10.48 -19.60
N LYS A 444 -11.20 9.15 -19.41
CA LYS A 444 -12.27 8.20 -19.72
C LYS A 444 -13.10 7.78 -18.51
N HIS A 445 -12.50 7.75 -17.34
CA HIS A 445 -13.11 7.15 -16.14
C HIS A 445 -13.38 8.16 -15.02
N MET A 446 -12.54 9.20 -14.88
CA MET A 446 -12.77 10.30 -13.94
C MET A 446 -13.62 11.40 -14.59
N SER A 447 -14.79 11.02 -15.06
CA SER A 447 -15.65 11.86 -15.89
C SER A 447 -17.12 11.65 -15.55
N ILE A 448 -17.95 12.64 -15.90
CA ILE A 448 -19.41 12.63 -15.72
C ILE A 448 -20.07 12.55 -17.10
N LYS A 449 -20.89 11.52 -17.30
CA LYS A 449 -21.62 11.31 -18.54
C LYS A 449 -22.50 12.51 -18.88
N LEU A 450 -22.67 12.79 -20.16
CA LEU A 450 -23.31 13.98 -20.67
C LEU A 450 -24.79 14.12 -20.22
N ASP A 451 -25.52 13.01 -20.13
CA ASP A 451 -26.89 12.96 -19.62
C ASP A 451 -26.99 13.44 -18.16
N LYS A 452 -26.02 13.05 -17.33
CA LYS A 452 -25.91 13.46 -15.92
C LYS A 452 -25.28 14.85 -15.75
N ALA A 453 -24.41 15.26 -16.66
CA ALA A 453 -23.70 16.53 -16.61
C ALA A 453 -24.67 17.74 -16.65
N LYS A 454 -25.81 17.62 -17.35
CA LYS A 454 -26.85 18.67 -17.42
C LYS A 454 -27.41 19.07 -16.06
N SER A 455 -27.51 18.14 -15.12
CA SER A 455 -27.99 18.38 -13.77
C SER A 455 -26.87 18.48 -12.74
N HIS A 456 -25.65 18.07 -13.10
CA HIS A 456 -24.53 18.03 -12.18
C HIS A 456 -23.99 19.42 -11.88
N TYR A 457 -23.79 19.76 -10.60
CA TYR A 457 -23.44 21.11 -10.14
C TYR A 457 -22.12 21.64 -10.77
N LEU A 458 -21.18 20.80 -11.20
CA LEU A 458 -19.94 21.20 -11.86
C LEU A 458 -20.18 21.69 -13.29
N PHE A 459 -21.09 21.04 -14.04
CA PHE A 459 -21.20 21.17 -15.49
C PHE A 459 -22.55 21.71 -16.00
N ARG A 460 -23.55 21.93 -15.12
CA ARG A 460 -24.90 22.37 -15.49
C ARG A 460 -24.96 23.67 -16.30
N ASP A 461 -23.92 24.50 -16.19
CA ASP A 461 -23.78 25.77 -16.90
C ASP A 461 -22.95 25.64 -18.21
N TRP A 462 -22.48 24.44 -18.55
CA TRP A 462 -21.80 24.22 -19.82
C TRP A 462 -22.80 24.04 -20.95
N LYS A 463 -22.65 24.84 -22.00
CA LYS A 463 -23.53 24.76 -23.19
C LYS A 463 -23.02 23.68 -24.14
N GLN A 464 -23.93 22.83 -24.59
CA GLN A 464 -23.64 21.69 -25.49
C GLN A 464 -23.85 22.02 -26.97
N ASP A 465 -24.18 23.27 -27.29
CA ASP A 465 -24.46 23.76 -28.65
C ASP A 465 -23.22 24.17 -29.44
N GLY A 466 -22.05 23.89 -28.92
CA GLY A 466 -20.75 24.26 -29.52
C GLY A 466 -20.32 25.70 -29.27
N SER A 467 -21.14 26.52 -28.57
CA SER A 467 -20.76 27.90 -28.19
C SER A 467 -19.85 27.96 -26.94
N ASP A 468 -19.76 26.90 -26.16
CA ASP A 468 -18.95 26.85 -24.94
C ASP A 468 -17.54 26.32 -25.23
N ALA A 469 -16.52 27.16 -25.01
CA ALA A 469 -15.13 26.80 -25.25
C ALA A 469 -14.68 25.59 -24.41
N ARG A 470 -15.21 25.44 -23.19
CA ARG A 470 -14.94 24.31 -22.30
C ARG A 470 -15.50 23.01 -22.88
N HIS A 471 -16.73 23.03 -23.40
CA HIS A 471 -17.31 21.89 -24.10
C HIS A 471 -16.45 21.51 -25.31
N ASN A 472 -16.06 22.46 -26.13
CA ASN A 472 -15.29 22.21 -27.35
C ASN A 472 -13.92 21.58 -27.04
N ARG A 473 -13.28 21.97 -25.92
CA ARG A 473 -11.96 21.49 -25.52
C ARG A 473 -12.01 20.14 -24.79
N PHE A 474 -12.96 19.93 -23.87
CA PHE A 474 -12.93 18.82 -22.92
C PHE A 474 -14.03 17.77 -23.11
N TYR A 475 -14.95 17.94 -24.05
CA TYR A 475 -15.91 16.89 -24.36
C TYR A 475 -15.22 15.64 -24.90
N VAL A 476 -15.42 14.51 -24.21
CA VAL A 476 -14.90 13.19 -24.61
C VAL A 476 -16.03 12.37 -25.20
N LYS A 477 -15.90 11.98 -26.46
CA LYS A 477 -16.85 11.11 -27.17
C LYS A 477 -16.55 9.64 -26.86
N TYR A 478 -17.55 8.84 -26.54
CA TYR A 478 -17.40 7.41 -26.24
C TYR A 478 -17.81 6.49 -27.38
N SER A 479 -18.75 6.92 -28.22
CA SER A 479 -19.21 6.20 -29.41
C SER A 479 -19.62 7.16 -30.51
N ASP A 480 -20.01 6.63 -31.69
CA ASP A 480 -20.53 7.46 -32.79
C ASP A 480 -21.96 7.92 -32.58
N GLN A 481 -22.62 7.47 -31.49
CA GLN A 481 -23.95 7.94 -31.15
C GLN A 481 -23.89 9.38 -30.63
N GLU A 482 -24.79 10.22 -31.13
CA GLU A 482 -24.90 11.60 -30.66
C GLU A 482 -25.30 11.62 -29.18
N GLY A 483 -24.56 12.40 -28.39
CA GLY A 483 -24.79 12.51 -26.95
C GLY A 483 -24.10 11.45 -26.08
N ASP A 484 -23.43 10.45 -26.68
CA ASP A 484 -22.65 9.47 -25.93
C ASP A 484 -21.23 9.99 -25.66
N GLY A 485 -21.07 10.64 -24.52
CA GLY A 485 -19.81 11.20 -24.09
C GLY A 485 -19.85 11.72 -22.67
N ALA A 486 -18.78 12.39 -22.24
CA ALA A 486 -18.62 12.85 -20.87
C ALA A 486 -17.72 14.08 -20.78
N TYR A 487 -17.76 14.73 -19.61
CA TYR A 487 -16.80 15.75 -19.19
C TYR A 487 -15.90 15.22 -18.11
N PRO A 488 -14.56 15.38 -18.23
CA PRO A 488 -13.63 15.00 -17.16
C PRO A 488 -13.82 15.94 -15.96
N ILE A 489 -13.78 15.36 -14.78
CA ILE A 489 -13.81 16.13 -13.51
C ILE A 489 -12.47 16.85 -13.32
N ILE A 490 -11.37 16.20 -13.70
CA ILE A 490 -10.01 16.76 -13.70
C ILE A 490 -9.59 16.91 -15.16
N PRO A 491 -9.58 18.13 -15.73
CA PRO A 491 -9.17 18.36 -17.10
C PRO A 491 -7.65 18.25 -17.25
N ASP A 492 -7.19 17.52 -18.24
CA ASP A 492 -5.77 17.45 -18.59
C ASP A 492 -5.41 18.58 -19.56
N LEU A 493 -4.76 19.62 -19.07
CA LEU A 493 -4.33 20.78 -19.86
C LEU A 493 -3.02 20.54 -20.63
N GLY A 494 -2.31 19.44 -20.35
CA GLY A 494 -1.13 19.02 -21.12
C GLY A 494 -1.45 18.65 -22.58
N ILE A 495 -2.73 18.62 -22.96
CA ILE A 495 -3.24 18.30 -24.29
C ILE A 495 -3.96 19.53 -24.84
N GLU A 496 -3.62 19.97 -26.07
CA GLU A 496 -4.27 21.13 -26.72
C GLU A 496 -5.77 20.92 -26.93
N SER A 497 -6.18 19.68 -27.22
CA SER A 497 -7.56 19.27 -27.31
C SER A 497 -7.68 17.83 -26.84
N MET A 498 -8.62 17.54 -25.93
CA MET A 498 -9.04 16.18 -25.69
C MET A 498 -9.81 15.76 -26.94
N SER A 499 -9.07 15.21 -27.92
CA SER A 499 -9.58 14.84 -29.22
C SER A 499 -10.97 14.20 -29.15
N ARG A 500 -11.87 14.61 -30.02
CA ARG A 500 -13.18 13.98 -30.22
C ARG A 500 -13.07 12.59 -30.82
N ASP A 501 -11.83 12.19 -31.15
CA ASP A 501 -11.56 10.88 -31.74
C ASP A 501 -11.70 9.78 -30.72
N LEU A 502 -12.45 8.74 -31.05
CA LEU A 502 -12.58 7.51 -30.27
C LEU A 502 -11.23 6.79 -30.09
N PHE A 503 -10.35 6.93 -31.07
CA PHE A 503 -9.03 6.31 -31.11
C PHE A 503 -7.93 7.17 -30.51
N TYR A 504 -8.29 8.15 -29.68
CA TYR A 504 -7.31 8.98 -29.00
C TYR A 504 -6.26 8.13 -28.28
N GLU A 505 -5.02 8.28 -28.69
CA GLU A 505 -3.87 7.79 -27.97
C GLU A 505 -3.37 8.86 -26.99
N PRO A 506 -2.99 8.50 -25.74
CA PRO A 506 -2.32 9.41 -24.85
C PRO A 506 -1.08 10.00 -25.53
N TYR A 507 -0.80 11.30 -25.34
CA TYR A 507 0.42 11.90 -25.90
C TYR A 507 1.70 11.31 -25.32
N MET A 508 1.62 10.67 -24.15
CA MET A 508 2.70 9.90 -23.58
C MET A 508 2.90 8.62 -24.39
N LYS A 509 4.11 8.47 -24.94
CA LYS A 509 4.51 7.25 -25.63
C LYS A 509 4.38 6.05 -24.69
N GLU A 510 3.88 4.94 -25.22
CA GLU A 510 3.85 3.68 -24.48
C GLU A 510 5.29 3.19 -24.25
N PRO A 511 5.68 2.90 -23.00
CA PRO A 511 7.03 2.42 -22.72
C PRO A 511 7.25 1.04 -23.35
N GLU A 512 8.42 0.84 -23.93
CA GLU A 512 8.83 -0.47 -24.45
C GLU A 512 9.08 -1.41 -23.26
N LYS A 513 8.62 -2.66 -23.39
CA LYS A 513 8.78 -3.66 -22.32
C LYS A 513 10.26 -4.00 -22.15
N PRO A 514 10.84 -3.81 -20.96
CA PRO A 514 12.24 -4.06 -20.71
C PRO A 514 12.50 -5.57 -20.59
N VAL A 515 13.74 -5.97 -20.87
CA VAL A 515 14.19 -7.35 -20.76
C VAL A 515 15.52 -7.42 -20.02
N ILE A 516 15.74 -8.52 -19.30
CA ILE A 516 17.00 -8.84 -18.60
C ILE A 516 17.61 -10.10 -19.20
N SER A 517 18.92 -10.22 -19.17
CA SER A 517 19.61 -11.40 -19.70
C SER A 517 19.58 -12.56 -18.68
N ALA A 518 19.58 -13.80 -19.18
CA ALA A 518 19.73 -14.98 -18.33
C ALA A 518 21.05 -14.95 -17.52
N ALA A 519 22.11 -14.37 -18.08
CA ALA A 519 23.39 -14.26 -17.40
C ALA A 519 23.32 -13.39 -16.12
N GLU A 520 22.55 -12.28 -16.15
CA GLU A 520 22.32 -11.44 -14.96
C GLU A 520 21.56 -12.19 -13.88
N ILE A 521 20.58 -13.03 -14.26
CA ILE A 521 19.85 -13.88 -13.31
C ILE A 521 20.77 -14.95 -12.71
N PHE A 522 21.59 -15.61 -13.53
CA PHE A 522 22.56 -16.60 -13.02
C PHE A 522 23.61 -15.97 -12.09
N ALA A 523 23.98 -14.70 -12.27
CA ALA A 523 24.89 -14.00 -11.39
C ALA A 523 24.38 -13.89 -9.94
N LEU A 524 23.06 -14.00 -9.71
CA LEU A 524 22.44 -13.99 -8.38
C LEU A 524 22.64 -15.30 -7.60
N ASP A 525 23.08 -16.38 -8.23
CA ASP A 525 23.21 -17.69 -7.58
C ASP A 525 24.13 -17.63 -6.35
N GLN A 526 25.29 -17.00 -6.47
CA GLN A 526 26.22 -16.88 -5.34
C GLN A 526 25.72 -15.99 -4.19
N PRO A 527 25.19 -14.76 -4.43
CA PRO A 527 24.57 -13.95 -3.39
C PRO A 527 23.45 -14.68 -2.65
N ILE A 528 22.53 -15.34 -3.37
CA ILE A 528 21.43 -16.12 -2.80
C ILE A 528 21.99 -17.26 -1.92
N GLN A 529 22.95 -18.05 -2.43
CA GLN A 529 23.57 -19.12 -1.66
C GLN A 529 24.23 -18.61 -0.39
N LYS A 530 24.96 -17.49 -0.46
CA LYS A 530 25.65 -16.88 0.68
C LYS A 530 24.65 -16.49 1.77
N ARG A 531 23.53 -15.84 1.41
CA ARG A 531 22.50 -15.43 2.35
C ARG A 531 21.76 -16.64 2.95
N LEU A 532 21.31 -17.57 2.11
CA LEU A 532 20.65 -18.81 2.55
C LEU A 532 21.54 -19.61 3.51
N ARG A 533 22.84 -19.73 3.21
CA ARG A 533 23.77 -20.42 4.10
C ARG A 533 23.88 -19.76 5.48
N LYS A 534 23.92 -18.43 5.54
CA LYS A 534 23.94 -17.71 6.83
C LYS A 534 22.65 -17.92 7.61
N ILE A 535 21.49 -17.82 6.94
CA ILE A 535 20.17 -18.06 7.54
C ILE A 535 20.10 -19.49 8.13
N LEU A 536 20.43 -20.50 7.32
CA LEU A 536 20.44 -21.89 7.77
C LEU A 536 21.41 -22.11 8.94
N THR A 537 22.59 -21.53 8.89
CA THR A 537 23.57 -21.64 9.99
C THR A 537 23.03 -21.02 11.28
N TYR A 538 22.31 -19.89 11.20
CA TYR A 538 21.68 -19.26 12.34
C TYR A 538 20.58 -20.16 12.93
N LEU A 539 19.64 -20.62 12.10
CA LEU A 539 18.53 -21.48 12.55
C LEU A 539 19.04 -22.76 13.25
N PHE A 540 20.09 -23.39 12.74
CA PHE A 540 20.64 -24.58 13.39
C PHE A 540 21.41 -24.29 14.69
N LYS A 541 21.99 -23.08 14.85
CA LYS A 541 22.60 -22.69 16.12
C LYS A 541 21.55 -22.40 17.20
N THR A 542 20.48 -21.77 16.83
CA THR A 542 19.39 -21.39 17.75
C THR A 542 18.73 -22.63 18.33
N ASP A 543 18.55 -23.71 17.56
CA ASP A 543 18.03 -24.97 18.08
C ASP A 543 18.89 -25.54 19.20
N GLN A 544 20.20 -25.38 19.13
CA GLN A 544 21.11 -25.87 20.14
C GLN A 544 21.07 -25.04 21.43
N GLU A 545 20.96 -23.72 21.34
CA GLU A 545 20.82 -22.82 22.48
C GLU A 545 19.43 -22.97 23.14
N THR A 546 18.37 -23.22 22.38
CA THR A 546 17.03 -23.47 22.87
C THR A 546 16.99 -24.74 23.75
N VAL A 547 17.70 -25.80 23.32
CA VAL A 547 17.83 -27.04 24.11
C VAL A 547 18.57 -26.77 25.44
N ASP A 548 19.53 -25.86 25.47
CA ASP A 548 20.28 -25.50 26.66
C ASP A 548 19.48 -24.65 27.67
N HIS A 549 18.38 -24.03 27.27
CA HIS A 549 17.47 -23.26 28.15
C HIS A 549 16.36 -24.09 28.77
N TYR A 550 16.13 -25.33 28.35
CA TYR A 550 15.14 -26.21 28.97
C TYR A 550 15.63 -26.70 30.36
N ASN A 551 14.67 -26.90 31.24
CA ASN A 551 14.99 -27.46 32.57
C ASN A 551 15.64 -28.87 32.45
N PRO A 552 16.36 -29.34 33.46
CA PRO A 552 17.09 -30.62 33.40
C PRO A 552 16.22 -31.83 33.03
N GLU A 553 14.93 -31.83 33.41
CA GLU A 553 13.99 -32.93 33.13
C GLU A 553 13.58 -32.95 31.64
N THR A 554 13.33 -31.78 31.08
CA THR A 554 13.01 -31.65 29.63
C THR A 554 14.24 -32.00 28.78
N ARG A 555 15.44 -31.62 29.20
CA ARG A 555 16.69 -32.06 28.56
C ARG A 555 16.88 -33.58 28.59
N ALA A 556 16.59 -34.20 29.72
CA ALA A 556 16.65 -35.65 29.87
C ALA A 556 15.64 -36.36 28.99
N ALA A 557 14.40 -35.84 28.89
CA ALA A 557 13.35 -36.39 28.02
C ALA A 557 13.69 -36.24 26.54
N ILE A 558 14.21 -35.09 26.12
CA ILE A 558 14.66 -34.87 24.71
C ILE A 558 15.86 -35.77 24.41
N SER A 559 16.82 -35.88 25.31
CA SER A 559 17.97 -36.78 25.15
C SER A 559 17.54 -38.24 25.06
N GLN A 560 16.55 -38.64 25.86
CA GLN A 560 15.99 -40.00 25.85
C GLN A 560 15.20 -40.30 24.55
N LEU A 561 14.46 -39.33 23.99
CA LEU A 561 13.80 -39.44 22.69
C LEU A 561 14.80 -39.54 21.54
N LEU A 562 15.85 -38.75 21.57
CA LEU A 562 16.95 -38.84 20.61
C LEU A 562 17.71 -40.16 20.72
N ASP A 563 17.99 -40.63 21.93
CA ASP A 563 18.61 -41.92 22.17
C ASP A 563 17.71 -43.10 21.72
N GLN A 564 16.40 -43.03 21.90
CA GLN A 564 15.46 -44.06 21.41
C GLN A 564 15.41 -44.16 19.89
N HIS A 565 15.49 -43.03 19.19
CA HIS A 565 15.49 -43.01 17.72
C HIS A 565 16.85 -43.41 17.12
N PHE A 566 17.95 -43.21 17.83
CA PHE A 566 19.31 -43.52 17.37
C PHE A 566 19.90 -44.83 17.99
N LYS A 567 19.15 -45.53 18.81
CA LYS A 567 19.58 -46.77 19.52
C LYS A 567 19.78 -48.01 18.64
N GLN A 568 19.62 -47.88 17.32
CA GLN A 568 20.02 -48.98 16.41
C GLN A 568 21.46 -48.86 15.87
N SER A 569 22.22 -47.87 16.26
CA SER A 569 23.66 -47.82 15.95
C SER A 569 24.44 -47.65 17.26
N THR A 570 24.91 -48.76 17.75
CA THR A 570 25.87 -48.85 18.83
C THR A 570 27.04 -47.88 18.67
N PHE A 571 27.34 -47.15 19.77
CA PHE A 571 28.65 -46.60 20.04
C PHE A 571 29.08 -45.32 19.31
N LEU A 572 28.39 -44.22 19.55
CA LEU A 572 28.97 -42.91 19.24
C LEU A 572 28.65 -41.87 20.32
N SER A 573 29.68 -41.48 21.06
CA SER A 573 29.64 -40.50 22.14
C SER A 573 29.03 -39.18 21.72
N ASN A 574 28.52 -38.38 22.70
CA ASN A 574 28.02 -37.00 22.54
C ASN A 574 28.94 -36.08 21.68
N GLN A 575 30.24 -36.38 21.60
CA GLN A 575 31.18 -35.66 20.77
C GLN A 575 30.97 -35.94 19.28
N MET A 576 30.55 -37.13 18.89
CA MET A 576 30.37 -37.49 17.49
C MET A 576 29.02 -37.03 16.96
N THR A 577 27.98 -36.98 17.80
CA THR A 577 26.71 -36.34 17.45
C THR A 577 26.93 -34.83 17.25
N ARG A 578 27.71 -34.20 18.12
CA ARG A 578 28.14 -32.80 17.97
C ARG A 578 28.99 -32.60 16.71
N PHE A 579 29.86 -33.54 16.38
CA PHE A 579 30.68 -33.49 15.17
C PHE A 579 29.86 -33.73 13.90
N VAL A 580 28.88 -34.63 13.91
CA VAL A 580 27.93 -34.86 12.79
C VAL A 580 27.03 -33.66 12.61
N LEU A 581 26.46 -33.08 13.67
CA LEU A 581 25.69 -31.83 13.60
C LEU A 581 26.56 -30.66 13.14
N TYR A 582 27.81 -30.58 13.58
CA TYR A 582 28.80 -29.59 13.12
C TYR A 582 29.13 -29.79 11.62
N LEU A 583 29.35 -31.02 11.20
CA LEU A 583 29.60 -31.34 9.78
C LEU A 583 28.34 -31.06 8.96
N TRP A 584 27.16 -31.38 9.47
CA TRP A 584 25.88 -31.12 8.80
C TRP A 584 25.59 -29.63 8.72
N SER A 585 25.83 -28.87 9.79
CA SER A 585 25.70 -27.40 9.78
C SER A 585 26.71 -26.75 8.80
N ARG A 586 27.88 -27.32 8.64
CA ARG A 586 28.93 -26.76 7.77
C ARG A 586 28.87 -27.23 6.33
N PHE A 587 28.54 -28.48 6.06
CA PHE A 587 28.49 -29.08 4.72
C PHE A 587 27.06 -29.28 4.23
N GLY A 588 26.14 -29.67 5.08
CA GLY A 588 24.73 -29.85 4.76
C GLY A 588 24.05 -28.52 4.39
N THR A 589 24.30 -27.47 5.16
CA THR A 589 23.77 -26.12 4.85
C THR A 589 24.26 -25.61 3.51
N LYS A 590 25.51 -25.91 3.12
CA LYS A 590 26.04 -25.53 1.80
C LYS A 590 25.32 -26.27 0.66
N ALA A 591 25.09 -27.55 0.80
CA ALA A 591 24.39 -28.35 -0.21
C ALA A 591 22.90 -27.96 -0.33
N VAL A 592 22.24 -27.75 0.81
CA VAL A 592 20.84 -27.28 0.86
C VAL A 592 20.72 -25.87 0.28
N ALA A 593 21.60 -24.94 0.66
CA ALA A 593 21.60 -23.58 0.12
C ALA A 593 21.81 -23.57 -1.40
N LYS A 594 22.70 -24.43 -1.92
CA LYS A 594 22.91 -24.57 -3.36
C LYS A 594 21.66 -25.07 -4.08
N ARG A 595 20.99 -26.12 -3.57
CA ARG A 595 19.77 -26.65 -4.17
C ARG A 595 18.62 -25.65 -4.13
N LEU A 596 18.45 -24.94 -3.01
CA LEU A 596 17.43 -23.89 -2.88
C LEU A 596 17.71 -22.74 -3.84
N SER A 597 18.95 -22.29 -3.94
CA SER A 597 19.34 -21.22 -4.89
C SER A 597 19.04 -21.62 -6.33
N GLN A 598 19.40 -22.84 -6.74
CA GLN A 598 19.12 -23.34 -8.09
C GLN A 598 17.62 -23.42 -8.37
N LYS A 599 16.80 -23.81 -7.39
CA LYS A 599 15.34 -23.80 -7.52
C LYS A 599 14.82 -22.38 -7.69
N VAL A 600 15.27 -21.44 -6.86
CA VAL A 600 14.88 -20.01 -6.95
C VAL A 600 15.27 -19.45 -8.32
N ILE A 601 16.47 -19.67 -8.80
CA ILE A 601 16.91 -19.22 -10.13
C ILE A 601 16.03 -19.83 -11.24
N GLY A 602 15.68 -21.12 -11.13
CA GLY A 602 14.78 -21.79 -12.07
C GLY A 602 13.41 -21.14 -12.13
N GLU A 603 12.79 -20.84 -10.98
CA GLU A 603 11.49 -20.16 -10.90
C GLU A 603 11.55 -18.74 -11.48
N ILE A 604 12.63 -17.99 -11.19
CA ILE A 604 12.85 -16.66 -11.78
C ILE A 604 12.88 -16.73 -13.30
N LEU A 605 13.67 -17.63 -13.87
CA LEU A 605 13.78 -17.78 -15.33
C LEU A 605 12.45 -18.17 -15.98
N LEU A 606 11.68 -19.06 -15.34
CA LEU A 606 10.38 -19.51 -15.84
C LEU A 606 9.38 -18.37 -15.86
N ASP A 607 9.27 -17.62 -14.77
CA ASP A 607 8.31 -16.51 -14.69
C ASP A 607 8.68 -15.36 -15.63
N PHE A 608 9.98 -15.00 -15.70
CA PHE A 608 10.44 -13.95 -16.60
C PHE A 608 10.23 -14.32 -18.07
N LYS A 609 10.47 -15.59 -18.44
CA LYS A 609 10.18 -16.09 -19.79
C LYS A 609 8.67 -16.02 -20.10
N LYS A 610 7.82 -16.48 -19.17
CA LYS A 610 6.36 -16.42 -19.31
C LYS A 610 5.88 -15.00 -19.55
N ARG A 611 6.46 -14.02 -18.87
CA ARG A 611 6.09 -12.59 -18.95
C ARG A 611 6.77 -11.83 -20.09
N GLY A 612 7.65 -12.46 -20.86
CA GLY A 612 8.42 -11.81 -21.93
C GLY A 612 9.45 -10.80 -21.42
N LEU A 613 9.99 -11.02 -20.22
CA LEU A 613 11.01 -10.18 -19.57
C LEU A 613 12.43 -10.75 -19.72
N LEU A 614 12.59 -11.91 -20.34
CA LEU A 614 13.88 -12.55 -20.55
C LEU A 614 14.33 -12.30 -22.00
N LYS A 615 15.57 -11.82 -22.14
CA LYS A 615 16.23 -11.71 -23.44
C LYS A 615 16.66 -13.09 -23.90
N ASP A 616 16.31 -13.45 -25.14
CA ASP A 616 16.71 -14.71 -25.78
C ASP A 616 18.25 -14.86 -25.91
#